data_ebf8339c9f43edfec1f12dc057e8dbb9
#
_entry.id   ebf8339c9f43edfec1f12dc057e8dbb9
#
_cell.length_a   1.000
_cell.length_b   1.000
_cell.length_c   1.000
_cell.angle_alpha   90.00
_cell.angle_beta   90.00
_cell.angle_gamma   90.00
#
_symmetry.space_group_name_H-M   'P 1'
#
loop_
_entity.id
_entity.type
_entity.pdbx_description
1 polymer ?
#
loop_
_entity_poly.entity_id
_entity_poly.type
_entity_poly.pdbx_seq_one_letter_code
_entity_poly.pdbx_strand_id
1 'polypeptide(L)'
;IVLTSNWGPLGKASVIESLEAAKAQYGTSSNVKKTLLTVMQLGIKKCVVIRTGTGGAKATLTLKDTTASTAVSVVKLDTKYETDRSFKISIRERAGDASTKIIDVIEGTTAVESFSFAAGDGELSNLITIINESSTVLNATKLADGNGKLATINQVAMTNGENPQTPANSDYAAALEVLEPYHFDVLITDT
;
A
#
# COMPACT_ATOMS: atom_id res chain seq x y z
N ILE A 1 9.44 -4.37 -18.87
CA ILE A 1 10.24 -4.81 -17.71
C ILE A 1 9.38 -5.75 -16.88
N VAL A 2 9.88 -6.94 -16.61
CA VAL A 2 9.29 -7.89 -15.65
C VAL A 2 10.21 -7.91 -14.43
N LEU A 3 9.69 -7.60 -13.25
CA LEU A 3 10.51 -7.46 -12.04
C LEU A 3 9.80 -7.96 -10.77
N THR A 4 10.60 -8.32 -9.79
CA THR A 4 10.16 -8.52 -8.40
C THR A 4 10.27 -7.22 -7.62
N SER A 5 9.35 -7.00 -6.70
CA SER A 5 9.32 -5.79 -5.90
C SER A 5 8.58 -6.08 -4.58
N ASN A 6 8.86 -5.30 -3.56
CA ASN A 6 8.11 -5.34 -2.30
C ASN A 6 6.91 -4.38 -2.27
N TRP A 7 6.56 -3.77 -3.42
CA TRP A 7 5.40 -2.88 -3.55
C TRP A 7 4.89 -2.86 -4.99
N GLY A 8 3.62 -2.50 -5.17
CA GLY A 8 2.99 -2.32 -6.47
C GLY A 8 2.08 -3.47 -6.90
N PRO A 9 1.30 -3.27 -7.97
CA PRO A 9 0.32 -4.24 -8.44
C PRO A 9 1.01 -5.51 -8.96
N LEU A 10 0.58 -6.67 -8.47
CA LEU A 10 1.08 -7.97 -8.88
C LEU A 10 0.36 -8.45 -10.14
N GLY A 11 1.11 -8.95 -11.14
CA GLY A 11 0.58 -9.55 -12.36
C GLY A 11 -0.16 -8.59 -13.29
N LYS A 12 0.01 -7.28 -13.12
CA LYS A 12 -0.65 -6.26 -13.95
C LYS A 12 0.37 -5.38 -14.65
N ALA A 13 0.18 -5.17 -15.94
CA ALA A 13 0.99 -4.23 -16.69
C ALA A 13 0.67 -2.77 -16.29
N SER A 14 1.70 -1.99 -16.11
CA SER A 14 1.60 -0.55 -15.83
C SER A 14 2.52 0.21 -16.75
N VAL A 15 2.03 1.28 -17.34
CA VAL A 15 2.85 2.20 -18.14
C VAL A 15 3.47 3.24 -17.22
N ILE A 16 4.77 3.30 -17.18
CA ILE A 16 5.57 4.21 -16.34
C ILE A 16 6.30 5.20 -17.25
N GLU A 17 6.09 6.49 -17.03
CA GLU A 17 6.62 7.57 -17.86
C GLU A 17 7.54 8.54 -17.11
N SER A 18 7.74 8.33 -15.80
CA SER A 18 8.64 9.14 -14.98
C SER A 18 9.29 8.34 -13.87
N LEU A 19 10.48 8.78 -13.45
CA LEU A 19 11.20 8.20 -12.33
C LEU A 19 10.39 8.29 -11.00
N GLU A 20 9.66 9.38 -10.82
CA GLU A 20 8.82 9.56 -9.63
C GLU A 20 7.61 8.61 -9.64
N ALA A 21 6.97 8.41 -10.79
CA ALA A 21 5.89 7.42 -10.95
C ALA A 21 6.42 5.99 -10.68
N ALA A 22 7.63 5.67 -11.16
CA ALA A 22 8.28 4.39 -10.90
C ALA A 22 8.47 4.13 -9.40
N LYS A 23 9.02 5.11 -8.68
CA LYS A 23 9.24 5.04 -7.23
C LYS A 23 7.93 4.96 -6.45
N ALA A 24 6.94 5.75 -6.82
CA ALA A 24 5.63 5.76 -6.17
C ALA A 24 4.92 4.42 -6.32
N GLN A 25 4.96 3.81 -7.51
CA GLN A 25 4.21 2.60 -7.83
C GLN A 25 4.92 1.31 -7.42
N TYR A 26 6.26 1.23 -7.52
CA TYR A 26 7.03 0.01 -7.27
C TYR A 26 8.01 0.13 -6.10
N GLY A 27 8.12 1.30 -5.50
CA GLY A 27 9.05 1.56 -4.41
C GLY A 27 10.50 1.66 -4.87
N THR A 28 11.42 1.40 -3.93
CA THR A 28 12.87 1.54 -4.14
C THR A 28 13.64 0.31 -3.64
N SER A 29 13.06 -0.88 -3.73
CA SER A 29 13.74 -2.13 -3.40
C SER A 29 14.97 -2.35 -4.29
N SER A 30 15.85 -3.26 -3.90
CA SER A 30 17.10 -3.51 -4.64
C SER A 30 16.86 -3.85 -6.11
N ASN A 31 15.90 -4.72 -6.40
CA ASN A 31 15.59 -5.13 -7.77
C ASN A 31 15.00 -3.98 -8.60
N VAL A 32 14.08 -3.19 -8.01
CA VAL A 32 13.53 -1.99 -8.67
C VAL A 32 14.64 -1.00 -9.00
N LYS A 33 15.60 -0.77 -8.09
CA LYS A 33 16.75 0.11 -8.34
C LYS A 33 17.62 -0.38 -9.48
N LYS A 34 17.96 -1.68 -9.48
CA LYS A 34 18.86 -2.27 -10.49
C LYS A 34 18.23 -2.33 -11.88
N THR A 35 16.93 -2.47 -11.98
CA THR A 35 16.19 -2.60 -13.25
C THR A 35 15.51 -1.28 -13.62
N LEU A 36 14.30 -1.05 -13.15
CA LEU A 36 13.42 0.03 -13.57
C LEU A 36 14.03 1.43 -13.37
N LEU A 37 14.54 1.71 -12.14
CA LEU A 37 15.06 3.06 -11.85
C LEU A 37 16.34 3.35 -12.65
N THR A 38 17.23 2.38 -12.81
CA THR A 38 18.44 2.54 -13.62
C THR A 38 18.08 2.81 -15.08
N VAL A 39 17.17 2.04 -15.68
CA VAL A 39 16.73 2.22 -17.06
C VAL A 39 16.14 3.61 -17.28
N MET A 40 15.31 4.08 -16.37
CA MET A 40 14.73 5.42 -16.46
C MET A 40 15.77 6.53 -16.25
N GLN A 41 16.76 6.33 -15.37
CA GLN A 41 17.87 7.27 -15.19
C GLN A 41 18.76 7.37 -16.43
N LEU A 42 18.87 6.31 -17.21
CA LEU A 42 19.59 6.31 -18.49
C LEU A 42 18.82 6.99 -19.63
N GLY A 43 17.64 7.55 -19.35
CA GLY A 43 16.89 8.39 -20.29
C GLY A 43 15.75 7.67 -21.01
N ILE A 44 15.42 6.44 -20.68
CA ILE A 44 14.21 5.78 -21.19
C ILE A 44 12.99 6.48 -20.61
N LYS A 45 12.14 7.03 -21.48
CA LYS A 45 11.01 7.87 -21.08
C LYS A 45 9.72 7.09 -20.81
N LYS A 46 9.65 5.85 -21.30
CA LYS A 46 8.43 5.03 -21.16
C LYS A 46 8.79 3.57 -21.00
N CYS A 47 8.29 2.96 -19.93
CA CYS A 47 8.43 1.54 -19.66
C CYS A 47 7.06 0.92 -19.42
N VAL A 48 6.82 -0.28 -19.96
CA VAL A 48 5.75 -1.15 -19.49
C VAL A 48 6.34 -2.06 -18.43
N VAL A 49 5.77 -2.05 -17.25
CA VAL A 49 6.31 -2.74 -16.06
C VAL A 49 5.28 -3.70 -15.51
N ILE A 50 5.71 -4.91 -15.20
CA ILE A 50 4.93 -5.93 -14.50
C ILE A 50 5.72 -6.39 -13.28
N ARG A 51 5.07 -6.33 -12.10
CA ARG A 51 5.55 -7.00 -10.91
C ARG A 51 5.14 -8.46 -10.98
N THR A 52 6.08 -9.37 -10.85
CA THR A 52 5.86 -10.82 -10.89
C THR A 52 6.18 -11.49 -9.57
N GLY A 53 5.64 -12.69 -9.35
CA GLY A 53 5.78 -13.53 -8.15
C GLY A 53 4.47 -14.20 -7.79
N THR A 54 4.51 -15.15 -6.86
CA THR A 54 3.34 -15.91 -6.41
C THR A 54 3.13 -15.74 -4.91
N GLY A 55 1.88 -15.74 -4.46
CA GLY A 55 1.55 -15.62 -3.05
C GLY A 55 1.82 -14.22 -2.49
N GLY A 56 2.36 -14.16 -1.28
CA GLY A 56 2.47 -12.92 -0.51
C GLY A 56 1.20 -12.60 0.26
N ALA A 57 1.29 -11.64 1.16
CA ALA A 57 0.16 -11.19 1.96
C ALA A 57 0.19 -9.67 2.18
N LYS A 58 -0.99 -9.07 2.28
CA LYS A 58 -1.14 -7.68 2.68
C LYS A 58 -0.91 -7.55 4.17
N ALA A 59 -0.20 -6.51 4.59
CA ALA A 59 -0.14 -6.16 6.00
C ALA A 59 -1.49 -5.65 6.46
N THR A 60 -1.90 -6.01 7.68
CA THR A 60 -3.23 -5.73 8.21
C THR A 60 -3.16 -5.12 9.60
N LEU A 61 -4.14 -4.29 9.94
CA LEU A 61 -4.39 -3.80 11.29
C LEU A 61 -5.89 -3.67 11.53
N THR A 62 -6.36 -4.18 12.65
CA THR A 62 -7.76 -4.01 13.06
C THR A 62 -7.87 -2.90 14.10
N LEU A 63 -8.66 -1.89 13.78
CA LEU A 63 -8.98 -0.78 14.66
C LEU A 63 -10.18 -1.13 15.52
N LYS A 64 -10.13 -0.70 16.77
CA LYS A 64 -11.19 -0.92 17.75
C LYS A 64 -11.90 0.38 18.08
N ASP A 65 -13.12 0.23 18.57
CA ASP A 65 -13.89 1.34 19.12
C ASP A 65 -13.46 1.73 20.55
N THR A 66 -14.10 2.75 21.10
CA THR A 66 -13.83 3.27 22.45
C THR A 66 -14.65 2.58 23.55
N THR A 67 -15.28 1.41 23.30
CA THR A 67 -16.08 0.71 24.31
C THR A 67 -15.20 0.24 25.47
N ALA A 68 -15.52 0.70 26.68
CA ALA A 68 -14.66 0.53 27.85
C ALA A 68 -14.56 -0.91 28.36
N SER A 69 -15.65 -1.70 28.27
CA SER A 69 -15.68 -3.06 28.82
C SER A 69 -15.08 -4.10 27.86
N THR A 70 -15.44 -4.03 26.59
CA THR A 70 -14.93 -4.92 25.55
C THR A 70 -14.95 -4.17 24.22
N ALA A 71 -13.80 -3.63 23.83
CA ALA A 71 -13.66 -2.86 22.60
C ALA A 71 -13.93 -3.73 21.38
N VAL A 72 -14.85 -3.28 20.52
CA VAL A 72 -15.28 -3.97 19.30
C VAL A 72 -14.32 -3.65 18.16
N SER A 73 -13.99 -4.65 17.35
CA SER A 73 -13.26 -4.48 16.10
C SER A 73 -14.17 -3.85 15.06
N VAL A 74 -13.89 -2.60 14.66
CA VAL A 74 -14.82 -1.81 13.84
C VAL A 74 -14.33 -1.54 12.41
N VAL A 75 -13.02 -1.40 12.21
CA VAL A 75 -12.42 -1.16 10.89
C VAL A 75 -11.19 -2.03 10.73
N LYS A 76 -11.05 -2.65 9.56
CA LYS A 76 -9.83 -3.32 9.13
C LYS A 76 -9.11 -2.41 8.13
N LEU A 77 -7.83 -2.20 8.36
CA LEU A 77 -6.90 -1.59 7.42
C LEU A 77 -6.06 -2.68 6.79
N ASP A 78 -5.95 -2.66 5.47
CA ASP A 78 -5.07 -3.55 4.69
C ASP A 78 -4.14 -2.67 3.83
N THR A 79 -2.88 -3.09 3.62
CA THR A 79 -2.06 -2.47 2.59
C THR A 79 -2.66 -2.71 1.20
N LYS A 80 -2.44 -1.79 0.26
CA LYS A 80 -2.96 -1.96 -1.12
C LYS A 80 -2.38 -3.18 -1.81
N TYR A 81 -1.12 -3.48 -1.53
CA TYR A 81 -0.37 -4.57 -2.16
C TYR A 81 0.24 -5.50 -1.12
N GLU A 82 0.55 -6.72 -1.53
CA GLU A 82 1.32 -7.71 -0.78
C GLU A 82 2.74 -7.14 -0.53
N THR A 83 3.18 -7.15 0.74
CA THR A 83 4.43 -6.46 1.10
C THR A 83 4.95 -6.91 2.46
N ASP A 84 6.28 -6.94 2.61
CA ASP A 84 6.99 -7.04 3.88
C ASP A 84 7.34 -5.67 4.48
N ARG A 85 6.94 -4.57 3.83
CA ARG A 85 7.17 -3.22 4.34
C ARG A 85 6.48 -3.02 5.68
N SER A 86 7.22 -2.46 6.63
CA SER A 86 6.73 -2.27 8.00
C SER A 86 6.04 -0.92 8.14
N PHE A 87 4.73 -0.94 8.10
CA PHE A 87 3.91 0.25 8.39
C PHE A 87 3.40 0.23 9.81
N LYS A 88 3.28 1.42 10.40
CA LYS A 88 2.66 1.69 11.69
C LYS A 88 1.56 2.72 11.51
N ILE A 89 0.53 2.61 12.33
CA ILE A 89 -0.62 3.52 12.30
C ILE A 89 -0.72 4.26 13.63
N SER A 90 -0.90 5.57 13.56
CA SER A 90 -1.33 6.39 14.70
C SER A 90 -2.67 7.03 14.39
N ILE A 91 -3.56 7.03 15.38
CA ILE A 91 -4.82 7.80 15.36
C ILE A 91 -4.85 8.66 16.59
N ARG A 92 -4.96 9.96 16.41
CA ARG A 92 -4.96 10.95 17.49
C ARG A 92 -6.00 12.03 17.24
N GLU A 93 -6.44 12.69 18.29
CA GLU A 93 -7.21 13.91 18.17
C GLU A 93 -6.32 15.05 17.65
N ARG A 94 -6.92 15.95 16.89
CA ARG A 94 -6.23 17.16 16.45
C ARG A 94 -6.05 18.11 17.63
N ALA A 95 -4.84 18.61 17.82
CA ALA A 95 -4.56 19.55 18.90
C ALA A 95 -5.45 20.80 18.78
N GLY A 96 -6.22 21.10 19.83
CA GLY A 96 -7.14 22.24 19.88
C GLY A 96 -8.48 22.05 19.14
N ASP A 97 -8.72 20.86 18.59
CA ASP A 97 -9.97 20.56 17.87
C ASP A 97 -10.40 19.09 18.08
N ALA A 98 -11.25 18.85 19.08
CA ALA A 98 -11.77 17.52 19.40
C ALA A 98 -12.80 17.00 18.37
N SER A 99 -13.25 17.83 17.43
CA SER A 99 -14.14 17.42 16.35
C SER A 99 -13.41 16.79 15.16
N THR A 100 -12.08 16.78 15.18
CA THR A 100 -11.22 16.24 14.12
C THR A 100 -10.22 15.25 14.68
N LYS A 101 -10.10 14.10 14.03
CA LYS A 101 -9.02 13.14 14.25
C LYS A 101 -8.07 13.12 13.06
N ILE A 102 -6.84 12.69 13.32
CA ILE A 102 -5.79 12.52 12.32
C ILE A 102 -5.34 11.07 12.37
N ILE A 103 -5.25 10.45 11.18
CA ILE A 103 -4.57 9.17 10.99
C ILE A 103 -3.25 9.41 10.28
N ASP A 104 -2.16 8.93 10.86
CA ASP A 104 -0.83 8.95 10.27
C ASP A 104 -0.41 7.52 9.90
N VAL A 105 0.03 7.35 8.66
CA VAL A 105 0.67 6.11 8.17
C VAL A 105 2.17 6.34 8.22
N ILE A 106 2.88 5.53 8.99
CA ILE A 106 4.29 5.73 9.31
C ILE A 106 5.10 4.54 8.77
N GLU A 107 6.16 4.82 8.03
CA GLU A 107 7.16 3.82 7.63
C GLU A 107 8.51 4.19 8.26
N GLY A 108 9.08 3.28 9.03
CA GLY A 108 10.27 3.58 9.85
C GLY A 108 9.96 4.64 10.91
N THR A 109 10.48 5.85 10.70
CA THR A 109 10.26 7.03 11.56
C THR A 109 9.52 8.16 10.84
N THR A 110 9.15 7.98 9.58
CA THR A 110 8.55 9.03 8.73
C THR A 110 7.07 8.76 8.51
N ALA A 111 6.23 9.77 8.72
CA ALA A 111 4.85 9.73 8.26
C ALA A 111 4.84 9.86 6.74
N VAL A 112 4.44 8.77 6.05
CA VAL A 112 4.36 8.74 4.58
C VAL A 112 3.02 9.25 4.09
N GLU A 113 1.97 9.11 4.89
CA GLU A 113 0.65 9.69 4.65
C GLU A 113 0.07 10.21 5.96
N SER A 114 -0.74 11.27 5.87
CA SER A 114 -1.47 11.85 7.00
C SER A 114 -2.81 12.40 6.52
N PHE A 115 -3.89 11.94 7.12
CA PHE A 115 -5.25 12.36 6.75
C PHE A 115 -6.02 12.83 7.97
N SER A 116 -6.80 13.90 7.79
CA SER A 116 -7.72 14.41 8.80
C SER A 116 -9.16 14.00 8.45
N PHE A 117 -9.92 13.55 9.42
CA PHE A 117 -11.32 13.17 9.26
C PHE A 117 -12.16 13.66 10.45
N ALA A 118 -13.46 13.87 10.21
CA ALA A 118 -14.37 14.33 11.24
C ALA A 118 -14.60 13.23 12.30
N ALA A 119 -14.46 13.61 13.57
CA ALA A 119 -14.78 12.79 14.72
C ALA A 119 -16.27 12.92 15.08
N GLY A 120 -16.79 11.98 15.89
CA GLY A 120 -18.18 11.99 16.35
C GLY A 120 -19.09 11.18 15.46
N ASP A 121 -20.23 11.73 15.05
CA ASP A 121 -21.21 11.00 14.23
C ASP A 121 -20.63 10.66 12.86
N GLY A 122 -20.72 9.37 12.50
CA GLY A 122 -20.17 8.87 11.23
C GLY A 122 -18.66 8.74 11.17
N GLU A 123 -17.94 8.82 12.30
CA GLU A 123 -16.48 8.80 12.37
C GLU A 123 -15.86 7.61 11.61
N LEU A 124 -16.44 6.41 11.72
CA LEU A 124 -15.96 5.22 11.00
C LEU A 124 -16.09 5.39 9.47
N SER A 125 -17.23 5.91 9.02
CA SER A 125 -17.48 6.14 7.60
C SER A 125 -16.55 7.21 7.04
N ASN A 126 -16.30 8.29 7.81
CA ASN A 126 -15.40 9.37 7.43
C ASN A 126 -13.97 8.85 7.26
N LEU A 127 -13.47 8.02 8.21
CA LEU A 127 -12.16 7.38 8.06
C LEU A 127 -12.09 6.49 6.84
N ILE A 128 -13.08 5.60 6.65
CA ILE A 128 -13.09 4.65 5.53
C ILE A 128 -13.10 5.39 4.19
N THR A 129 -13.91 6.43 4.07
CA THR A 129 -14.00 7.25 2.86
C THR A 129 -12.66 7.90 2.55
N ILE A 130 -12.06 8.63 3.50
CA ILE A 130 -10.81 9.34 3.25
C ILE A 130 -9.66 8.39 2.91
N ILE A 131 -9.57 7.24 3.56
CA ILE A 131 -8.55 6.23 3.26
C ILE A 131 -8.76 5.66 1.86
N ASN A 132 -9.96 5.22 1.51
CA ASN A 132 -10.19 4.56 0.22
C ASN A 132 -10.07 5.51 -0.97
N GLU A 133 -10.39 6.79 -0.78
CA GLU A 133 -10.30 7.81 -1.83
C GLU A 133 -8.89 8.39 -1.98
N SER A 134 -8.16 8.58 -0.89
CA SER A 134 -6.95 9.40 -0.89
C SER A 134 -5.66 8.64 -0.58
N SER A 135 -5.71 7.52 0.16
CA SER A 135 -4.50 6.79 0.49
C SER A 135 -3.94 6.05 -0.73
N THR A 136 -2.63 6.08 -0.90
CA THR A 136 -1.87 5.27 -1.85
C THR A 136 -1.33 3.98 -1.22
N VAL A 137 -1.37 3.90 0.11
CA VAL A 137 -0.80 2.80 0.90
C VAL A 137 -1.89 1.85 1.41
N LEU A 138 -3.03 2.37 1.86
CA LEU A 138 -4.04 1.61 2.59
C LEU A 138 -5.36 1.49 1.84
N ASN A 139 -6.09 0.42 2.19
CA ASN A 139 -7.53 0.29 2.02
C ASN A 139 -8.17 0.10 3.40
N ALA A 140 -9.39 0.57 3.57
CA ALA A 140 -10.16 0.44 4.80
C ALA A 140 -11.48 -0.29 4.55
N THR A 141 -11.83 -1.24 5.43
CA THR A 141 -13.07 -2.01 5.36
C THR A 141 -13.78 -1.95 6.71
N LYS A 142 -15.08 -1.66 6.70
CA LYS A 142 -15.90 -1.70 7.90
C LYS A 142 -16.13 -3.14 8.34
N LEU A 143 -15.93 -3.42 9.62
CA LEU A 143 -16.22 -4.74 10.23
C LEU A 143 -17.52 -4.73 11.04
N ALA A 144 -17.72 -3.68 11.84
CA ALA A 144 -18.88 -3.54 12.71
C ALA A 144 -19.15 -2.05 13.00
N ASP A 145 -20.29 -1.75 13.60
CA ASP A 145 -20.61 -0.37 14.02
C ASP A 145 -19.97 0.01 15.36
N GLY A 146 -19.82 -0.97 16.28
CA GLY A 146 -19.36 -0.69 17.63
C GLY A 146 -20.17 0.44 18.29
N ASN A 147 -19.48 1.33 19.01
CA ASN A 147 -20.08 2.58 19.51
C ASN A 147 -19.91 3.77 18.55
N GLY A 148 -19.46 3.52 17.32
CA GLY A 148 -19.29 4.53 16.28
C GLY A 148 -18.05 5.42 16.40
N LYS A 149 -17.22 5.24 17.43
CA LYS A 149 -16.02 6.06 17.70
C LYS A 149 -14.77 5.21 17.72
N LEU A 150 -13.69 5.69 17.10
CA LEU A 150 -12.40 5.02 17.05
C LEU A 150 -11.55 5.31 18.29
N ALA A 151 -10.94 4.27 18.85
CA ALA A 151 -9.92 4.44 19.86
C ALA A 151 -8.67 5.13 19.26
N THR A 152 -8.05 6.00 20.05
CA THR A 152 -6.74 6.55 19.71
C THR A 152 -5.68 5.47 19.86
N ILE A 153 -4.73 5.44 18.93
CA ILE A 153 -3.61 4.50 18.93
C ILE A 153 -2.32 5.24 18.57
N ASN A 154 -1.20 4.77 19.08
CA ASN A 154 0.09 5.38 18.81
C ASN A 154 1.07 4.37 18.22
N GLN A 155 1.44 4.56 16.96
CA GLN A 155 2.42 3.78 16.23
C GLN A 155 2.24 2.25 16.34
N VAL A 156 0.99 1.79 16.24
CA VAL A 156 0.68 0.36 16.25
C VAL A 156 1.09 -0.24 14.91
N ALA A 157 1.92 -1.29 14.95
CA ALA A 157 2.41 -1.95 13.75
C ALA A 157 1.29 -2.73 13.03
N MET A 158 1.27 -2.63 11.71
CA MET A 158 0.55 -3.57 10.86
C MET A 158 1.30 -4.91 10.83
N THR A 159 0.57 -6.01 10.71
CA THR A 159 1.09 -7.38 10.80
C THR A 159 0.68 -8.22 9.59
N ASN A 160 1.23 -9.43 9.50
CA ASN A 160 0.92 -10.44 8.46
C ASN A 160 1.25 -10.04 7.02
N GLY A 161 2.03 -8.98 6.82
CA GLY A 161 2.49 -8.62 5.50
C GLY A 161 3.65 -9.52 5.05
N GLU A 162 3.57 -10.01 3.82
CA GLU A 162 4.62 -10.83 3.20
C GLU A 162 4.79 -10.45 1.73
N ASN A 163 6.05 -10.43 1.26
CA ASN A 163 6.31 -10.28 -0.17
C ASN A 163 5.85 -11.51 -0.94
N PRO A 164 5.46 -11.34 -2.22
CA PRO A 164 5.41 -12.47 -3.14
C PRO A 164 6.73 -13.24 -3.15
N GLN A 165 6.64 -14.55 -3.24
CA GLN A 165 7.81 -15.44 -3.31
C GLN A 165 8.56 -15.25 -4.63
N THR A 166 9.79 -15.76 -4.68
CA THR A 166 10.61 -15.77 -5.89
C THR A 166 9.82 -16.40 -7.04
N PRO A 167 9.71 -15.71 -8.19
CA PRO A 167 8.93 -16.19 -9.32
C PRO A 167 9.44 -17.53 -9.86
N ALA A 168 8.53 -18.42 -10.19
CA ALA A 168 8.80 -19.59 -10.99
C ALA A 168 8.74 -19.24 -12.50
N ASN A 169 9.19 -20.16 -13.36
CA ASN A 169 9.11 -19.97 -14.82
C ASN A 169 7.68 -19.69 -15.31
N SER A 170 6.68 -20.31 -14.66
CA SER A 170 5.27 -20.06 -14.97
C SER A 170 4.83 -18.62 -14.69
N ASP A 171 5.39 -17.96 -13.66
CA ASP A 171 5.06 -16.58 -13.33
C ASP A 171 5.63 -15.61 -14.37
N TYR A 172 6.84 -15.89 -14.88
CA TYR A 172 7.41 -15.15 -16.00
C TYR A 172 6.61 -15.38 -17.29
N ALA A 173 6.19 -16.61 -17.58
CA ALA A 173 5.33 -16.90 -18.74
C ALA A 173 4.00 -16.11 -18.65
N ALA A 174 3.33 -16.12 -17.52
CA ALA A 174 2.11 -15.35 -17.30
C ALA A 174 2.34 -13.83 -17.44
N ALA A 175 3.48 -13.31 -16.97
CA ALA A 175 3.83 -11.91 -17.16
C ALA A 175 4.04 -11.56 -18.63
N LEU A 176 4.63 -12.46 -19.44
CA LEU A 176 4.82 -12.27 -20.87
C LEU A 176 3.49 -12.25 -21.62
N GLU A 177 2.54 -13.13 -21.27
CA GLU A 177 1.17 -13.11 -21.83
C GLU A 177 0.49 -11.75 -21.61
N VAL A 178 0.65 -11.17 -20.41
CA VAL A 178 0.10 -9.83 -20.10
C VAL A 178 0.80 -8.72 -20.93
N LEU A 179 2.04 -8.95 -21.40
CA LEU A 179 2.77 -8.01 -22.25
C LEU A 179 2.42 -8.10 -23.75
N GLU A 180 1.78 -9.16 -24.23
CA GLU A 180 1.45 -9.36 -25.64
C GLU A 180 0.77 -8.15 -26.34
N PRO A 181 -0.16 -7.41 -25.67
CA PRO A 181 -0.78 -6.24 -26.29
C PRO A 181 0.15 -5.02 -26.44
N TYR A 182 1.34 -5.05 -25.84
CA TYR A 182 2.25 -3.92 -25.80
C TYR A 182 3.39 -4.09 -26.82
N HIS A 183 3.68 -3.06 -27.59
CA HIS A 183 4.87 -3.01 -28.44
C HIS A 183 6.06 -2.52 -27.62
N PHE A 184 7.15 -3.25 -27.65
CA PHE A 184 8.41 -2.89 -26.98
C PHE A 184 9.62 -3.42 -27.76
N ASP A 185 10.73 -2.68 -27.70
CA ASP A 185 11.97 -3.05 -28.40
C ASP A 185 12.86 -3.94 -27.55
N VAL A 186 12.79 -3.83 -26.23
CA VAL A 186 13.66 -4.55 -25.29
C VAL A 186 12.85 -5.08 -24.10
N LEU A 187 13.07 -6.35 -23.78
CA LEU A 187 12.58 -6.97 -22.55
C LEU A 187 13.71 -7.06 -21.52
N ILE A 188 13.44 -6.59 -20.31
CA ILE A 188 14.36 -6.67 -19.17
C ILE A 188 13.68 -7.47 -18.05
N THR A 189 14.40 -8.42 -17.49
CA THR A 189 13.96 -9.21 -16.34
C THR A 189 14.99 -9.11 -15.21
N ASP A 190 14.56 -9.23 -13.96
CA ASP A 190 15.41 -9.26 -12.77
C ASP A 190 15.73 -10.71 -12.37
N THR A 191 16.48 -11.40 -13.21
CA THR A 191 16.95 -12.78 -12.89
C THR A 191 18.22 -12.78 -12.06
#